data_4ef8fba37ca7a54131465f3dc99749cf
#
_entry.id   4ef8fba37ca7a54131465f3dc99749cf
#
_cell.length_a   1.000
_cell.length_b   1.000
_cell.length_c   1.000
_cell.angle_alpha   90.00
_cell.angle_beta   90.00
_cell.angle_gamma   90.00
#
_symmetry.space_group_name_H-M   'P 1'
#
loop_
_entity.id
_entity.type
_entity.pdbx_description
1 polymer ?
#
loop_
_entity_poly.entity_id
_entity_poly.type
_entity_poly.pdbx_seq_one_letter_code
_entity_poly.pdbx_strand_id
1 'polypeptide(L)'
;NGDILKNIGIMGLVMFIFFAIFGNLNDELFLSLGLKNEPYAIIVVFLIFSTVLSFFLMPLISLISRHNEYAADDFGANLSSKEDLVKALLKLANENKSFPYSHKLYIFFYFSHPPLIERFKELGYDVEKEKFI
;
A
#
# COMPACT_ATOMS: atom_id res chain seq x y z
N ASN A 1 -9.98 -16.37 4.78
CA ASN A 1 -9.68 -16.11 6.22
C ASN A 1 -8.18 -16.14 6.55
N GLY A 2 -7.32 -16.82 5.76
CA GLY A 2 -5.88 -16.87 6.01
C GLY A 2 -5.14 -15.54 5.76
N ASP A 3 -5.59 -14.76 4.80
CA ASP A 3 -4.91 -13.54 4.39
C ASP A 3 -5.08 -12.41 5.41
N ILE A 4 -6.22 -12.34 6.08
CA ILE A 4 -6.45 -11.39 7.17
C ILE A 4 -5.48 -11.65 8.33
N LEU A 5 -5.33 -12.92 8.75
CA LEU A 5 -4.41 -13.30 9.82
C LEU A 5 -2.94 -13.04 9.44
N LYS A 6 -2.55 -13.31 8.19
CA LYS A 6 -1.22 -12.97 7.68
C LYS A 6 -0.97 -11.47 7.72
N ASN A 7 -1.92 -10.66 7.25
CA ASN A 7 -1.80 -9.21 7.27
C ASN A 7 -1.69 -8.66 8.69
N ILE A 8 -2.50 -9.16 9.63
CA ILE A 8 -2.39 -8.80 11.05
C ILE A 8 -1.02 -9.18 11.61
N GLY A 9 -0.52 -10.38 11.28
CA GLY A 9 0.80 -10.85 11.71
C GLY A 9 1.93 -9.96 11.17
N ILE A 10 1.90 -9.60 9.90
CA ILE A 10 2.89 -8.69 9.28
C ILE A 10 2.84 -7.32 9.93
N MET A 11 1.65 -6.74 10.12
CA MET A 11 1.49 -5.46 10.77
C MET A 11 1.99 -5.49 12.22
N GLY A 12 1.67 -6.55 12.95
CA GLY A 12 2.16 -6.76 14.31
C GLY A 12 3.69 -6.83 14.38
N LEU A 13 4.32 -7.55 13.45
CA LEU A 13 5.78 -7.65 13.35
C LEU A 13 6.41 -6.29 13.04
N VAL A 14 5.86 -5.55 12.09
CA VAL A 14 6.34 -4.21 11.73
C VAL A 14 6.27 -3.28 12.94
N MET A 15 5.14 -3.27 13.66
CA MET A 15 4.97 -2.48 14.87
C MET A 15 5.93 -2.91 15.99
N PHE A 16 6.14 -4.21 16.16
CA PHE A 16 7.10 -4.72 17.14
C PHE A 16 8.52 -4.24 16.84
N ILE A 17 8.98 -4.36 15.59
CA ILE A 17 10.31 -3.86 15.17
C ILE A 17 10.42 -2.36 15.41
N PHE A 18 9.38 -1.61 15.06
CA PHE A 18 9.33 -0.18 15.29
C PHE A 18 9.50 0.19 16.76
N PHE A 19 8.70 -0.40 17.64
CA PHE A 19 8.81 -0.16 19.09
C PHE A 19 10.13 -0.67 19.68
N ALA A 20 10.69 -1.76 19.16
CA ALA A 20 12.00 -2.23 19.58
C ALA A 20 13.10 -1.22 19.23
N ILE A 21 13.06 -0.62 18.03
CA ILE A 21 14.01 0.45 17.65
C ILE A 21 13.86 1.65 18.60
N PHE A 22 12.64 2.14 18.78
CA PHE A 22 12.37 3.30 19.65
C PHE A 22 12.69 3.04 21.11
N GLY A 23 12.42 1.83 21.60
CA GLY A 23 12.72 1.45 22.99
C GLY A 23 14.22 1.32 23.30
N ASN A 24 15.05 1.25 22.27
CA ASN A 24 16.52 1.21 22.41
C ASN A 24 17.20 2.57 22.14
N LEU A 25 16.43 3.66 22.00
CA LEU A 25 17.01 4.99 21.89
C LEU A 25 17.68 5.36 23.22
N ASN A 26 18.96 5.71 23.14
CA ASN A 26 19.79 6.03 24.30
C ASN A 26 20.05 7.54 24.42
N ASP A 27 20.62 7.93 25.57
CA ASP A 27 20.94 9.32 25.87
C ASP A 27 21.90 9.93 24.82
N GLU A 28 22.81 9.15 24.26
CA GLU A 28 23.77 9.64 23.26
C GLU A 28 23.09 10.13 22.00
N LEU A 29 22.02 9.45 21.55
CA LEU A 29 21.24 9.88 20.40
C LEU A 29 20.55 11.24 20.69
N PHE A 30 19.91 11.36 21.85
CA PHE A 30 19.25 12.61 22.23
C PHE A 30 20.26 13.76 22.34
N LEU A 31 21.40 13.54 22.95
CA LEU A 31 22.48 14.52 23.04
C LEU A 31 23.03 14.93 21.67
N SER A 32 23.18 13.98 20.73
CA SER A 32 23.61 14.26 19.35
C SER A 32 22.62 15.14 18.59
N LEU A 33 21.33 15.06 18.92
CA LEU A 33 20.26 15.91 18.37
C LEU A 33 20.11 17.26 19.13
N GLY A 34 20.95 17.51 20.14
CA GLY A 34 20.85 18.71 20.97
C GLY A 34 19.65 18.69 21.93
N LEU A 35 19.10 17.49 22.20
CA LEU A 35 17.94 17.28 23.07
C LEU A 35 18.39 16.61 24.39
N LYS A 36 17.60 16.82 25.44
CA LYS A 36 17.69 16.00 26.65
C LYS A 36 16.75 14.82 26.52
N ASN A 37 17.13 13.67 27.11
CA ASN A 37 16.26 12.48 27.14
C ASN A 37 15.11 12.68 28.13
N GLU A 38 14.16 13.47 27.73
CA GLU A 38 12.94 13.83 28.47
C GLU A 38 11.72 13.30 27.72
N PRO A 39 10.59 13.02 28.37
CA PRO A 39 9.40 12.46 27.73
C PRO A 39 8.93 13.24 26.50
N TYR A 40 9.01 14.57 26.52
CA TYR A 40 8.64 15.39 25.37
C TYR A 40 9.58 15.19 24.17
N ALA A 41 10.88 15.02 24.41
CA ALA A 41 11.86 14.80 23.35
C ALA A 41 11.65 13.44 22.68
N ILE A 42 11.31 12.41 23.46
CA ILE A 42 10.94 11.09 22.92
C ILE A 42 9.73 11.20 21.99
N ILE A 43 8.70 11.95 22.38
CA ILE A 43 7.50 12.16 21.55
C ILE A 43 7.87 12.89 20.25
N VAL A 44 8.68 13.94 20.31
CA VAL A 44 9.10 14.69 19.11
C VAL A 44 9.90 13.80 18.15
N VAL A 45 10.88 13.07 18.65
CA VAL A 45 11.68 12.13 17.85
C VAL A 45 10.78 11.06 17.26
N PHE A 46 9.86 10.48 18.05
CA PHE A 46 8.88 9.53 17.54
C PHE A 46 8.04 10.09 16.38
N LEU A 47 7.49 11.29 16.50
CA LEU A 47 6.67 11.91 15.46
C LEU A 47 7.46 12.13 14.16
N ILE A 48 8.71 12.61 14.26
CA ILE A 48 9.57 12.84 13.10
C ILE A 48 9.90 11.50 12.42
N PHE A 49 10.38 10.52 13.19
CA PHE A 49 10.77 9.22 12.64
C PHE A 49 9.57 8.42 12.12
N SER A 50 8.41 8.51 12.76
CA SER A 50 7.21 7.82 12.28
C SER A 50 6.79 8.29 10.89
N THR A 51 6.94 9.59 10.60
CA THR A 51 6.65 10.15 9.28
C THR A 51 7.60 9.59 8.22
N VAL A 52 8.90 9.59 8.50
CA VAL A 52 9.92 9.03 7.60
C VAL A 52 9.71 7.54 7.40
N LEU A 53 9.47 6.80 8.48
CA LEU A 53 9.24 5.36 8.42
C LEU A 53 7.98 5.02 7.62
N SER A 54 6.90 5.77 7.83
CA SER A 54 5.65 5.60 7.07
C SER A 54 5.86 5.75 5.58
N PHE A 55 6.70 6.70 5.16
CA PHE A 55 7.03 6.89 3.73
C PHE A 55 7.63 5.62 3.11
N PHE A 56 8.49 4.89 3.84
CA PHE A 56 9.08 3.64 3.36
C PHE A 56 8.17 2.42 3.55
N LEU A 57 7.33 2.40 4.58
CA LEU A 57 6.43 1.28 4.85
C LEU A 57 5.19 1.28 3.95
N MET A 58 4.67 2.46 3.60
CA MET A 58 3.46 2.57 2.76
C MET A 58 3.58 1.81 1.43
N PRO A 59 4.69 1.88 0.66
CA PRO A 59 4.84 1.08 -0.54
C PRO A 59 4.75 -0.43 -0.29
N LEU A 60 5.34 -0.92 0.81
CA LEU A 60 5.32 -2.34 1.15
C LEU A 60 3.90 -2.82 1.49
N ILE A 61 3.18 -2.04 2.30
CA ILE A 61 1.78 -2.30 2.63
C ILE A 61 0.91 -2.27 1.36
N SER A 62 1.14 -1.29 0.49
CA SER A 62 0.43 -1.14 -0.77
C SER A 62 0.70 -2.30 -1.74
N LEU A 63 1.90 -2.90 -1.75
CA LEU A 63 2.18 -4.10 -2.52
C LEU A 63 1.30 -5.28 -2.09
N ILE A 64 1.15 -5.48 -0.78
CA ILE A 64 0.29 -6.53 -0.23
C ILE A 64 -1.18 -6.26 -0.59
N SER A 65 -1.63 -5.02 -0.44
CA SER A 65 -3.00 -4.61 -0.80
C SER A 65 -3.29 -4.87 -2.27
N ARG A 66 -2.38 -4.45 -3.17
CA ARG A 66 -2.53 -4.67 -4.62
C ARG A 66 -2.56 -6.15 -4.99
N HIS A 67 -1.72 -6.97 -4.35
CA HIS A 67 -1.74 -8.42 -4.56
C HIS A 67 -3.10 -9.04 -4.18
N ASN A 68 -3.66 -8.61 -3.05
CA ASN A 68 -4.97 -9.07 -2.60
C ASN A 68 -6.10 -8.64 -3.56
N GLU A 69 -5.99 -7.46 -4.20
CA GLU A 69 -6.96 -7.02 -5.20
C GLU A 69 -6.90 -7.84 -6.48
N TYR A 70 -5.72 -8.20 -6.97
CA TYR A 70 -5.62 -9.11 -8.11
C TYR A 70 -6.24 -10.48 -7.80
N ALA A 71 -6.01 -11.00 -6.60
CA ALA A 71 -6.64 -12.25 -6.16
C ALA A 71 -8.17 -12.14 -6.05
N ALA A 72 -8.68 -10.98 -5.61
CA ALA A 72 -10.11 -10.70 -5.55
C ALA A 72 -10.73 -10.56 -6.95
N ASP A 73 -10.01 -9.93 -7.88
CA ASP A 73 -10.44 -9.83 -9.29
C ASP A 73 -10.54 -11.21 -9.96
N ASP A 74 -9.53 -12.04 -9.74
CA ASP A 74 -9.51 -13.40 -10.29
C ASP A 74 -10.66 -14.24 -9.72
N PHE A 75 -10.92 -14.12 -8.41
CA PHE A 75 -12.06 -14.75 -7.77
C PHE A 75 -13.40 -14.23 -8.33
N GLY A 76 -13.55 -12.92 -8.49
CA GLY A 76 -14.76 -12.29 -9.04
C GLY A 76 -15.01 -12.71 -10.50
N ALA A 77 -13.94 -12.77 -11.31
CA ALA A 77 -14.00 -13.22 -12.69
C ALA A 77 -14.42 -14.69 -12.82
N ASN A 78 -14.02 -15.54 -11.87
CA ASN A 78 -14.41 -16.94 -11.83
C ASN A 78 -15.86 -17.15 -11.36
N LEU A 79 -16.43 -16.22 -10.58
CA LEU A 79 -17.83 -16.30 -10.13
C LEU A 79 -18.84 -15.83 -11.17
N SER A 80 -18.47 -14.87 -12.02
CA SER A 80 -19.36 -14.35 -13.07
C SER A 80 -18.73 -14.54 -14.45
N SER A 81 -18.13 -13.49 -14.99
CA SER A 81 -17.30 -13.54 -16.18
C SER A 81 -16.24 -12.43 -16.12
N LYS A 82 -15.14 -12.64 -16.85
CA LYS A 82 -14.10 -11.62 -16.99
C LYS A 82 -14.65 -10.33 -17.62
N GLU A 83 -15.52 -10.51 -18.63
CA GLU A 83 -16.17 -9.40 -19.36
C GLU A 83 -17.02 -8.54 -18.43
N ASP A 84 -17.82 -9.15 -17.56
CA ASP A 84 -18.70 -8.43 -16.64
C ASP A 84 -17.89 -7.71 -15.56
N LEU A 85 -16.83 -8.33 -15.07
CA LEU A 85 -15.92 -7.69 -14.14
C LEU A 85 -15.22 -6.47 -14.76
N VAL A 86 -14.71 -6.60 -16.00
CA VAL A 86 -14.08 -5.49 -16.73
C VAL A 86 -15.06 -4.35 -16.94
N LYS A 87 -16.31 -4.62 -17.35
CA LYS A 87 -17.36 -3.59 -17.47
C LYS A 87 -17.65 -2.90 -16.14
N ALA A 88 -17.72 -3.65 -15.06
CA ALA A 88 -17.95 -3.09 -13.71
C ALA A 88 -16.80 -2.18 -13.28
N LEU A 89 -15.55 -2.61 -13.49
CA LEU A 89 -14.35 -1.83 -13.20
C LEU A 89 -14.28 -0.54 -14.03
N LEU A 90 -14.62 -0.61 -15.33
CA LEU A 90 -14.69 0.55 -16.22
C LEU A 90 -15.73 1.56 -15.73
N LYS A 91 -16.91 1.08 -15.38
CA LYS A 91 -17.98 1.93 -14.83
C LYS A 91 -17.52 2.62 -13.55
N LEU A 92 -16.93 1.87 -12.62
CA LEU A 92 -16.39 2.41 -11.36
C LEU A 92 -15.31 3.46 -11.60
N ALA A 93 -14.39 3.21 -12.54
CA ALA A 93 -13.33 4.16 -12.88
C ALA A 93 -13.86 5.46 -13.49
N ASN A 94 -14.87 5.36 -14.36
CA ASN A 94 -15.53 6.53 -14.94
C ASN A 94 -16.27 7.36 -13.90
N GLU A 95 -17.00 6.71 -13.00
CA GLU A 95 -17.70 7.39 -11.91
C GLU A 95 -16.74 8.09 -10.93
N ASN A 96 -15.63 7.44 -10.60
CA ASN A 96 -14.61 7.98 -9.70
C ASN A 96 -13.61 8.92 -10.40
N LYS A 97 -13.68 9.11 -11.71
CA LYS A 97 -12.70 9.86 -12.53
C LYS A 97 -11.27 9.41 -12.26
N SER A 98 -11.09 8.11 -12.06
CA SER A 98 -9.79 7.51 -11.74
C SER A 98 -8.84 7.64 -12.93
N PHE A 99 -7.59 8.02 -12.64
CA PHE A 99 -6.56 8.10 -13.68
C PHE A 99 -6.12 6.69 -14.06
N PRO A 100 -6.22 6.29 -15.33
CA PRO A 100 -6.04 4.88 -15.73
C PRO A 100 -4.60 4.39 -15.64
N TYR A 101 -3.62 5.30 -15.70
CA TYR A 101 -2.20 4.97 -15.76
C TYR A 101 -1.32 6.03 -15.10
N SER A 102 -0.19 5.61 -14.53
CA SER A 102 0.83 6.50 -13.98
C SER A 102 2.22 5.89 -14.14
N HIS A 103 3.26 6.68 -13.88
CA HIS A 103 4.63 6.16 -13.91
C HIS A 103 4.84 5.09 -12.83
N LYS A 104 5.57 4.01 -13.14
CA LYS A 104 5.74 2.85 -12.25
C LYS A 104 6.24 3.20 -10.84
N LEU A 105 7.20 4.13 -10.74
CA LEU A 105 7.69 4.58 -9.43
C LEU A 105 6.61 5.35 -8.66
N TYR A 106 5.79 6.15 -9.35
CA TYR A 106 4.70 6.87 -8.71
C TYR A 106 3.63 5.90 -8.20
N ILE A 107 3.28 4.89 -9.00
CA ILE A 107 2.38 3.80 -8.59
C ILE A 107 2.95 3.08 -7.37
N PHE A 108 4.24 2.76 -7.36
CA PHE A 108 4.90 2.07 -6.25
C PHE A 108 4.76 2.82 -4.92
N PHE A 109 5.03 4.14 -4.91
CA PHE A 109 5.05 4.93 -3.69
C PHE A 109 3.67 5.44 -3.24
N TYR A 110 2.77 5.73 -4.19
CA TYR A 110 1.57 6.51 -3.90
C TYR A 110 0.25 5.79 -4.16
N PHE A 111 0.25 4.67 -4.89
CA PHE A 111 -0.99 3.96 -5.19
C PHE A 111 -1.21 2.81 -4.20
N SER A 112 -2.26 2.92 -3.40
CA SER A 112 -2.74 1.82 -2.55
C SER A 112 -3.46 0.73 -3.34
N HIS A 113 -4.01 1.08 -4.50
CA HIS A 113 -4.74 0.19 -5.41
C HIS A 113 -4.00 0.04 -6.74
N PRO A 114 -4.10 -1.10 -7.43
CA PRO A 114 -3.51 -1.25 -8.76
C PRO A 114 -4.21 -0.32 -9.77
N PRO A 115 -3.44 0.28 -10.71
CA PRO A 115 -4.06 1.00 -11.81
C PRO A 115 -4.99 0.12 -12.62
N LEU A 116 -6.07 0.71 -13.14
CA LEU A 116 -7.09 -0.02 -13.88
C LEU A 116 -6.51 -0.82 -15.07
N ILE A 117 -5.55 -0.22 -15.79
CA ILE A 117 -4.87 -0.89 -16.91
C ILE A 117 -4.13 -2.15 -16.48
N GLU A 118 -3.48 -2.13 -15.31
CA GLU A 118 -2.80 -3.32 -14.79
C GLU A 118 -3.81 -4.41 -14.43
N ARG A 119 -4.94 -4.07 -13.81
CA ARG A 119 -6.02 -5.02 -13.49
C ARG A 119 -6.60 -5.67 -14.75
N PHE A 120 -6.78 -4.90 -15.84
CA PHE A 120 -7.25 -5.46 -17.11
C PHE A 120 -6.24 -6.44 -17.72
N LYS A 121 -4.95 -6.10 -17.68
CA LYS A 121 -3.87 -6.99 -18.17
C LYS A 121 -3.83 -8.32 -17.39
N GLU A 122 -3.98 -8.28 -16.07
CA GLU A 122 -4.04 -9.49 -15.25
C GLU A 122 -5.27 -10.35 -15.58
N LEU A 123 -6.40 -9.73 -15.90
CA LEU A 123 -7.60 -10.44 -16.38
C LEU A 123 -7.47 -10.96 -17.82
N GLY A 124 -6.35 -10.67 -18.51
CA GLY A 124 -6.08 -11.10 -19.88
C GLY A 124 -6.68 -10.21 -20.96
N TYR A 125 -7.07 -8.97 -20.63
CA TYR A 125 -7.58 -7.99 -21.57
C TYR A 125 -6.48 -7.08 -22.10
N ASP A 126 -6.43 -6.94 -23.43
CA ASP A 126 -5.50 -6.02 -24.09
C ASP A 126 -6.21 -4.68 -24.33
N VAL A 127 -5.91 -3.70 -23.50
CA VAL A 127 -6.53 -2.37 -23.50
C VAL A 127 -6.31 -1.61 -24.83
N GLU A 128 -5.18 -1.90 -25.52
CA GLU A 128 -4.86 -1.25 -26.79
C GLU A 128 -5.71 -1.80 -27.96
N LYS A 129 -6.12 -3.06 -27.89
CA LYS A 129 -6.94 -3.70 -28.93
C LYS A 129 -8.43 -3.40 -28.81
N GLU A 130 -8.91 -3.18 -27.59
CA GLU A 130 -10.35 -3.09 -27.32
C GLU A 130 -10.89 -1.66 -27.25
N LYS A 131 -10.10 -0.62 -27.57
CA LYS A 131 -10.52 0.80 -27.58
C LYS A 131 -11.33 1.23 -26.34
N PHE A 132 -10.88 0.84 -25.16
CA PHE A 132 -11.53 1.23 -23.91
C PHE A 132 -11.20 2.66 -23.45
N ILE A 133 -10.40 3.41 -24.22
CA ILE A 133 -10.03 4.82 -23.95
C ILE A 133 -10.35 5.67 -25.15
#